data_f5ac895ab0f791f03ee8b170cc888710
#
_entry.id   f5ac895ab0f791f03ee8b170cc888710
#
_cell.length_a   1.000
_cell.length_b   1.000
_cell.length_c   1.000
_cell.angle_alpha   90.00
_cell.angle_beta   90.00
_cell.angle_gamma   90.00
#
_symmetry.space_group_name_H-M   'P 1'
#
loop_
_entity.id
_entity.type
_entity.pdbx_description
1 polymer ?
#
loop_
_entity_poly.entity_id
_entity_poly.type
_entity_poly.pdbx_seq_one_letter_code
_entity_poly.pdbx_strand_id
1 'polypeptide(L)' 'MASKIGNNLPRIKVSNQSAIRETIYKFGPISRTDIANRLNLTFPTITTNINLMISEGLLEEKD' A
#
# COMPACT_ATOMS: atom_id res chain seq x y z
N MET A 1 21.65 -14.73 8.25
CA MET A 1 20.77 -15.50 7.43
C MET A 1 20.64 -14.90 6.06
N ALA A 2 21.23 -15.57 5.12
CA ALA A 2 21.26 -15.09 3.75
C ALA A 2 19.87 -14.96 3.17
N SER A 3 18.98 -15.86 3.55
CA SER A 3 17.63 -15.84 3.01
C SER A 3 16.89 -14.55 3.35
N LYS A 4 17.27 -13.91 4.43
CA LYS A 4 16.60 -12.67 4.81
C LYS A 4 16.93 -11.53 3.87
N ILE A 5 18.12 -11.55 3.30
CA ILE A 5 18.50 -10.51 2.38
C ILE A 5 17.67 -10.60 1.11
N GLY A 6 17.50 -11.81 0.61
CA GLY A 6 16.72 -11.99 -0.60
C GLY A 6 15.26 -11.64 -0.42
N ASN A 7 14.78 -11.65 0.80
CA ASN A 7 13.37 -11.35 1.07
C ASN A 7 13.10 -9.88 1.31
N ASN A 8 14.12 -9.05 1.32
CA ASN A 8 13.93 -7.64 1.65
C ASN A 8 13.03 -6.92 0.67
N LEU A 9 13.23 -7.14 -0.63
CA LEU A 9 12.44 -6.44 -1.63
C LEU A 9 10.96 -6.82 -1.57
N PRO A 10 10.60 -8.10 -1.55
CA PRO A 10 9.19 -8.46 -1.39
C PRO A 10 8.61 -7.94 -0.09
N ARG A 11 9.44 -7.94 0.97
CA ARG A 11 8.97 -7.49 2.27
C ARG A 11 8.64 -6.00 2.25
N ILE A 12 9.45 -5.20 1.59
CA ILE A 12 9.21 -3.76 1.50
C ILE A 12 7.89 -3.52 0.78
N LYS A 13 7.66 -4.21 -0.31
CA LYS A 13 6.42 -4.07 -1.06
C LYS A 13 5.22 -4.47 -0.22
N VAL A 14 5.32 -5.61 0.46
CA VAL A 14 4.23 -6.08 1.31
C VAL A 14 3.99 -5.09 2.44
N SER A 15 5.06 -4.52 2.98
CA SER A 15 4.93 -3.55 4.06
C SER A 15 4.16 -2.32 3.61
N ASN A 16 4.44 -1.81 2.41
CA ASN A 16 3.72 -0.67 1.88
C ASN A 16 2.24 -1.00 1.68
N GLN A 17 1.96 -2.16 1.11
CA GLN A 17 0.57 -2.57 0.91
C GLN A 17 -0.15 -2.73 2.23
N SER A 18 0.50 -3.33 3.21
CA SER A 18 -0.09 -3.50 4.53
C SER A 18 -0.39 -2.17 5.19
N ALA A 19 0.54 -1.22 5.07
CA ALA A 19 0.34 0.11 5.64
C ALA A 19 -0.83 0.82 4.97
N ILE A 20 -0.94 0.70 3.65
CA ILE A 20 -2.04 1.31 2.92
C ILE A 20 -3.38 0.70 3.34
N ARG A 21 -3.43 -0.63 3.41
CA ARG A 21 -4.67 -1.31 3.83
C ARG A 21 -5.07 -0.91 5.24
N GLU A 22 -4.10 -0.87 6.14
CA GLU A 22 -4.39 -0.49 7.52
C GLU A 22 -4.91 0.93 7.61
N THR A 23 -4.34 1.83 6.81
CA THR A 23 -4.78 3.22 6.78
C THR A 23 -6.22 3.32 6.30
N ILE A 24 -6.54 2.60 5.24
CA ILE A 24 -7.90 2.58 4.71
C ILE A 24 -8.86 1.99 5.74
N TYR A 25 -8.44 0.92 6.39
CA TYR A 25 -9.28 0.25 7.38
C TYR A 25 -9.59 1.16 8.56
N LYS A 26 -8.59 1.88 9.03
CA LYS A 26 -8.74 2.71 10.23
C LYS A 26 -9.49 3.99 9.97
N PHE A 27 -9.26 4.60 8.82
CA PHE A 27 -9.77 5.94 8.57
C PHE A 27 -10.95 5.97 7.60
N GLY A 28 -11.38 4.81 7.13
CA GLY A 28 -12.54 4.71 6.25
C GLY A 28 -12.29 5.33 4.90
N PRO A 29 -13.32 5.89 4.27
CA PRO A 29 -13.11 6.50 2.97
C PRO A 29 -12.05 7.58 3.05
N ILE A 30 -11.00 7.44 2.26
CA ILE A 30 -9.86 8.32 2.33
C ILE A 30 -9.25 8.41 0.94
N SER A 31 -8.81 9.59 0.54
CA SER A 31 -8.25 9.80 -0.78
C SER A 31 -6.83 9.26 -0.85
N ARG A 32 -6.38 9.00 -2.08
CA ARG A 32 -5.00 8.55 -2.28
C ARG A 32 -4.01 9.61 -1.81
N THR A 33 -4.33 10.88 -2.01
CA THR A 33 -3.48 11.96 -1.54
C THR A 33 -3.35 11.92 -0.03
N ASP A 34 -4.45 11.71 0.68
CA ASP A 34 -4.41 11.63 2.14
C ASP A 34 -3.61 10.43 2.62
N ILE A 35 -3.75 9.30 1.94
CA ILE A 35 -2.95 8.12 2.29
C ILE A 35 -1.46 8.42 2.10
N ALA A 36 -1.12 9.04 0.98
CA ALA A 36 0.28 9.38 0.71
C ALA A 36 0.84 10.29 1.80
N ASN A 37 0.06 11.29 2.21
CA ASN A 37 0.52 12.21 3.25
C ASN A 37 0.68 11.51 4.58
N ARG A 38 -0.25 10.65 4.95
CA ARG A 38 -0.19 9.95 6.23
C ARG A 38 0.98 8.99 6.30
N LEU A 39 1.30 8.35 5.19
CA LEU A 39 2.36 7.35 5.16
C LEU A 39 3.69 7.93 4.71
N ASN A 40 3.71 9.22 4.38
CA ASN A 40 4.92 9.88 3.88
C ASN A 40 5.47 9.18 2.65
N LEU A 41 4.58 8.82 1.76
CA LEU A 41 4.93 8.21 0.48
C LEU A 41 4.47 9.12 -0.64
N THR A 42 5.06 8.94 -1.81
CA THR A 42 4.67 9.75 -2.96
C THR A 42 3.35 9.25 -3.54
N PHE A 43 2.64 10.15 -4.20
CA PHE A 43 1.39 9.78 -4.85
C PHE A 43 1.57 8.66 -5.89
N PRO A 44 2.60 8.70 -6.75
CA PRO A 44 2.81 7.58 -7.69
C PRO A 44 3.01 6.25 -6.99
N THR A 45 3.73 6.23 -5.87
CA THR A 45 3.93 5.00 -5.11
C THR A 45 2.61 4.48 -4.58
N ILE A 46 1.77 5.35 -4.03
CA ILE A 46 0.45 4.97 -3.55
C ILE A 46 -0.39 4.43 -4.69
N THR A 47 -0.42 5.14 -5.82
CA THR A 47 -1.24 4.73 -6.95
C THR A 47 -0.82 3.37 -7.49
N THR A 48 0.49 3.14 -7.61
CA THR A 48 0.99 1.85 -8.08
C THR A 48 0.55 0.72 -7.16
N ASN A 49 0.71 0.93 -5.86
CA ASN A 49 0.34 -0.11 -4.90
C ASN A 49 -1.17 -0.34 -4.86
N ILE A 50 -1.95 0.73 -4.89
CA ILE A 50 -3.40 0.57 -4.84
C ILE A 50 -3.91 -0.13 -6.09
N ASN A 51 -3.41 0.24 -7.27
CA ASN A 51 -3.83 -0.42 -8.49
C ASN A 51 -3.49 -1.90 -8.47
N LEU A 52 -2.31 -2.23 -7.96
CA LEU A 52 -1.90 -3.63 -7.85
C LEU A 52 -2.83 -4.38 -6.90
N MET A 53 -3.15 -3.78 -5.77
CA MET A 53 -4.02 -4.41 -4.79
C MET A 53 -5.43 -4.60 -5.33
N ILE A 54 -5.92 -3.65 -6.10
CA ILE A 54 -7.22 -3.78 -6.74
C ILE A 54 -7.19 -4.95 -7.73
N SER A 55 -6.14 -5.04 -8.53
CA SER A 55 -6.03 -6.12 -9.51
C SER A 55 -5.94 -7.49 -8.84
N GLU A 56 -5.42 -7.53 -7.62
CA GLU A 56 -5.31 -8.78 -6.87
C GLU A 56 -6.56 -9.07 -6.03
N GLY A 57 -7.55 -8.21 -6.10
CA GLY A 57 -8.77 -8.41 -5.33
C GLY A 57 -8.69 -8.04 -3.87
N LEU A 58 -7.62 -7.36 -3.48
CA LEU A 58 -7.41 -6.98 -2.08
C LEU A 58 -8.13 -5.69 -1.71
N LEU A 59 -8.40 -4.85 -2.69
CA LEU A 59 -9.11 -3.60 -2.48
C LEU A 59 -10.16 -3.43 -3.56
N GLU A 60 -11.15 -2.65 -3.25
CA GLU A 60 -12.21 -2.28 -4.16
C GLU A 60 -12.27 -0.77 -4.22
N GLU A 61 -12.21 -0.20 -5.41
CA GLU A 61 -12.27 1.25 -5.55
C GLU A 61 -13.72 1.65 -5.75
N LYS A 62 -14.18 2.59 -4.95
CA LYS A 62 -15.54 3.09 -5.05
C LYS A 62 -15.54 4.54 -5.50
N ASP A 63 -16.51 4.87 -6.28
CA ASP A 63 -16.67 6.24 -6.75
C ASP A 63 -17.24 7.16 -5.68
#